data_b1f0231f622584d2f86ddf8f1880bdc8
#
_entry.id   b1f0231f622584d2f86ddf8f1880bdc8
#
_cell.length_a   1.000
_cell.length_b   1.000
_cell.length_c   1.000
_cell.angle_alpha   90.00
_cell.angle_beta   90.00
_cell.angle_gamma   90.00
#
_symmetry.space_group_name_H-M   'P 1'
#
loop_
_entity.id
_entity.type
_entity.pdbx_description
1 polymer ?
#
loop_
_entity_poly.entity_id
_entity_poly.type
_entity_poly.pdbx_seq_one_letter_code
_entity_poly.pdbx_strand_id
1 'polypeptide(L)'
;WTTITAKFTIGLVFGFTALVILGLNVYLARYFASRLTELHLFNEELSELEQLFSASRVVDIVTISGVLLISGILGIIGLADWEGVLRYFNQVPFGSNDPIFDLDIGYYVFSLPFWDFVRFWLLLTLAASAIAVTLYYLYRGAVIIEERGMQIKSYARNHVCLLGAGIFLLMAWGYRLDMYK
;
A
#
# COMPACT_ATOMS: atom_id res chain seq x y z
N TRP A 1 -29.15 10.98 -0.86
CA TRP A 1 -28.12 10.16 -1.52
C TRP A 1 -28.70 8.79 -1.80
N THR A 2 -28.63 8.36 -3.04
CA THR A 2 -29.03 7.00 -3.37
C THR A 2 -27.93 6.05 -2.87
N THR A 3 -28.29 4.84 -2.43
CA THR A 3 -27.36 3.77 -2.00
C THR A 3 -26.24 3.53 -3.02
N ILE A 4 -26.57 3.64 -4.31
CA ILE A 4 -25.65 3.48 -5.41
C ILE A 4 -24.55 4.56 -5.38
N THR A 5 -24.92 5.84 -5.21
CA THR A 5 -23.96 6.95 -5.17
C THR A 5 -22.99 6.82 -3.98
N ALA A 6 -23.51 6.45 -2.80
CA ALA A 6 -22.70 6.24 -1.62
C ALA A 6 -21.66 5.12 -1.84
N LYS A 7 -22.08 3.97 -2.38
CA LYS A 7 -21.19 2.86 -2.71
C LYS A 7 -20.06 3.28 -3.63
N PHE A 8 -20.39 3.90 -4.77
CA PHE A 8 -19.38 4.32 -5.73
C PHE A 8 -18.43 5.38 -5.16
N THR A 9 -18.94 6.35 -4.40
CA THR A 9 -18.09 7.38 -3.78
C THR A 9 -17.08 6.75 -2.82
N ILE A 10 -17.51 5.82 -1.95
CA ILE A 10 -16.64 5.13 -1.00
C ILE A 10 -15.60 4.32 -1.75
N GLY A 11 -16.01 3.51 -2.74
CA GLY A 11 -15.07 2.74 -3.55
C GLY A 11 -14.04 3.61 -4.28
N LEU A 12 -14.45 4.77 -4.81
CA LEU A 12 -13.54 5.73 -5.44
C LEU A 12 -12.56 6.34 -4.43
N VAL A 13 -13.00 6.69 -3.23
CA VAL A 13 -12.13 7.22 -2.17
C VAL A 13 -11.07 6.19 -1.78
N PHE A 14 -11.45 4.94 -1.52
CA PHE A 14 -10.51 3.88 -1.19
C PHE A 14 -9.57 3.58 -2.37
N GLY A 15 -10.09 3.46 -3.59
CA GLY A 15 -9.28 3.24 -4.80
C GLY A 15 -8.28 4.36 -5.07
N PHE A 16 -8.70 5.62 -4.93
CA PHE A 16 -7.82 6.78 -5.07
C PHE A 16 -6.74 6.83 -3.98
N THR A 17 -7.11 6.57 -2.73
CA THR A 17 -6.14 6.51 -1.62
C THR A 17 -5.12 5.39 -1.84
N ALA A 18 -5.55 4.21 -2.30
CA ALA A 18 -4.64 3.13 -2.68
C ALA A 18 -3.70 3.55 -3.83
N LEU A 19 -4.24 4.22 -4.85
CA LEU A 19 -3.45 4.73 -5.97
C LEU A 19 -2.37 5.72 -5.52
N VAL A 20 -2.70 6.61 -4.59
CA VAL A 20 -1.73 7.56 -4.03
C VAL A 20 -0.64 6.83 -3.24
N ILE A 21 -1.01 5.90 -2.37
CA ILE A 21 -0.04 5.15 -1.54
C ILE A 21 0.86 4.28 -2.43
N LEU A 22 0.30 3.43 -3.30
CA LEU A 22 1.05 2.57 -4.20
C LEU A 22 1.88 3.37 -5.21
N GLY A 23 1.26 4.37 -5.83
CA GLY A 23 1.91 5.22 -6.83
C GLY A 23 3.09 5.99 -6.24
N LEU A 24 2.94 6.56 -5.03
CA LEU A 24 4.03 7.25 -4.34
C LEU A 24 5.19 6.30 -4.03
N ASN A 25 4.91 5.11 -3.50
CA ASN A 25 5.95 4.13 -3.17
C ASN A 25 6.70 3.66 -4.43
N VAL A 26 5.99 3.38 -5.51
CA VAL A 26 6.61 3.01 -6.79
C VAL A 26 7.39 4.18 -7.39
N TYR A 27 6.85 5.40 -7.32
CA TYR A 27 7.56 6.60 -7.76
C TYR A 27 8.88 6.80 -6.99
N LEU A 28 8.85 6.67 -5.67
CA LEU A 28 10.06 6.74 -4.84
C LEU A 28 11.05 5.63 -5.19
N ALA A 29 10.58 4.41 -5.44
CA ALA A 29 11.45 3.32 -5.88
C ALA A 29 12.13 3.63 -7.22
N ARG A 30 11.39 4.19 -8.19
CA ARG A 30 11.96 4.66 -9.47
C ARG A 30 12.96 5.77 -9.27
N TYR A 31 12.64 6.77 -8.48
CA TYR A 31 13.50 7.91 -8.19
C TYR A 31 14.84 7.48 -7.58
N PHE A 32 14.81 6.60 -6.59
CA PHE A 32 16.03 6.09 -5.96
C PHE A 32 16.83 5.17 -6.89
N ALA A 33 16.17 4.36 -7.69
CA ALA A 33 16.85 3.46 -8.63
C ALA A 33 17.50 4.22 -9.79
N SER A 34 16.87 5.27 -10.34
CA SER A 34 17.38 6.03 -11.50
C SER A 34 18.64 6.83 -11.20
N ARG A 35 18.74 7.43 -10.01
CA ARG A 35 19.90 8.25 -9.63
C ARG A 35 21.23 7.49 -9.58
N LEU A 36 21.21 6.17 -9.55
CA LEU A 36 22.42 5.34 -9.45
C LEU A 36 22.79 4.64 -10.75
N THR A 37 21.86 4.58 -11.70
CA THR A 37 22.15 4.02 -13.04
C THR A 37 22.99 4.98 -13.89
N GLU A 38 22.88 6.29 -13.66
CA GLU A 38 23.69 7.30 -14.39
C GLU A 38 25.20 7.18 -14.15
N LEU A 39 25.63 6.54 -13.06
CA LEU A 39 27.07 6.37 -12.74
C LEU A 39 27.73 5.20 -13.46
N HIS A 40 26.99 4.28 -14.05
CA HIS A 40 27.53 3.08 -14.72
C HIS A 40 27.49 3.10 -16.25
N LEU A 41 26.81 4.06 -16.87
CA LEU A 41 26.56 4.06 -18.34
C LEU A 41 27.70 4.62 -19.20
N PHE A 42 28.85 4.95 -18.65
CA PHE A 42 29.94 5.56 -19.45
C PHE A 42 30.74 4.59 -20.32
N ASN A 43 30.45 3.27 -20.36
CA ASN A 43 31.29 2.28 -21.02
C ASN A 43 30.55 1.23 -21.87
N GLU A 44 29.27 1.37 -22.21
CA GLU A 44 28.56 0.36 -23.02
C GLU A 44 28.22 0.87 -24.44
N GLU A 45 28.32 -0.05 -25.44
CA GLU A 45 28.05 0.24 -26.85
C GLU A 45 26.56 0.63 -27.12
N LEU A 46 26.34 1.55 -28.05
CA LEU A 46 25.03 2.15 -28.39
C LEU A 46 23.92 1.13 -28.68
N SER A 47 24.24 -0.04 -29.22
CA SER A 47 23.25 -1.09 -29.55
C SER A 47 22.65 -1.77 -28.30
N GLU A 48 23.42 -1.95 -27.24
CA GLU A 48 22.94 -2.46 -25.95
C GLU A 48 22.07 -1.42 -25.25
N LEU A 49 22.40 -0.13 -25.36
CA LEU A 49 21.61 0.96 -24.80
C LEU A 49 20.18 1.00 -25.36
N GLU A 50 20.00 0.81 -26.69
CA GLU A 50 18.65 0.78 -27.30
C GLU A 50 17.79 -0.38 -26.77
N GLN A 51 18.37 -1.55 -26.57
CA GLN A 51 17.67 -2.70 -25.97
C GLN A 51 17.30 -2.43 -24.50
N LEU A 52 18.21 -1.86 -23.73
CA LEU A 52 17.97 -1.50 -22.32
C LEU A 52 16.87 -0.42 -22.20
N PHE A 53 16.85 0.59 -23.08
CA PHE A 53 15.79 1.60 -23.11
C PHE A 53 14.43 1.05 -23.49
N SER A 54 14.38 0.07 -24.40
CA SER A 54 13.15 -0.62 -24.78
C SER A 54 12.62 -1.46 -23.61
N ALA A 55 13.46 -2.26 -22.97
CA ALA A 55 13.10 -3.07 -21.82
C ALA A 55 12.63 -2.21 -20.64
N SER A 56 13.27 -1.07 -20.36
CA SER A 56 12.87 -0.17 -19.29
C SER A 56 11.47 0.41 -19.50
N ARG A 57 11.11 0.78 -20.74
CA ARG A 57 9.75 1.26 -21.07
C ARG A 57 8.67 0.20 -20.83
N VAL A 58 8.93 -1.05 -21.22
CA VAL A 58 7.99 -2.16 -20.98
C VAL A 58 7.74 -2.36 -19.49
N VAL A 59 8.80 -2.35 -18.68
CA VAL A 59 8.67 -2.49 -17.22
C VAL A 59 7.93 -1.31 -16.61
N ASP A 60 8.16 -0.09 -17.08
CA ASP A 60 7.44 1.09 -16.63
C ASP A 60 5.94 0.98 -16.93
N ILE A 61 5.56 0.55 -18.13
CA ILE A 61 4.17 0.33 -18.51
C ILE A 61 3.53 -0.76 -17.64
N VAL A 62 4.19 -1.91 -17.48
CA VAL A 62 3.71 -3.02 -16.64
C VAL A 62 3.53 -2.57 -15.20
N THR A 63 4.47 -1.81 -14.65
CA THR A 63 4.42 -1.31 -13.28
C THR A 63 3.25 -0.33 -13.09
N ILE A 64 3.07 0.63 -13.99
CA ILE A 64 1.96 1.59 -13.94
C ILE A 64 0.62 0.88 -14.08
N SER A 65 0.51 -0.05 -15.04
CA SER A 65 -0.71 -0.84 -15.23
C SER A 65 -1.02 -1.70 -14.00
N GLY A 66 0.00 -2.29 -13.39
CA GLY A 66 -0.13 -3.04 -12.14
C GLY A 66 -0.61 -2.18 -10.97
N VAL A 67 -0.06 -0.98 -10.80
CA VAL A 67 -0.50 -0.03 -9.78
C VAL A 67 -1.97 0.36 -9.97
N LEU A 68 -2.39 0.66 -11.21
CA LEU A 68 -3.78 1.01 -11.51
C LEU A 68 -4.73 -0.17 -11.23
N LEU A 69 -4.37 -1.37 -11.65
CA LEU A 69 -5.16 -2.58 -11.44
C LEU A 69 -5.33 -2.91 -9.96
N ILE A 70 -4.23 -2.91 -9.19
CA ILE A 70 -4.26 -3.20 -7.76
C ILE A 70 -5.06 -2.12 -7.01
N SER A 71 -4.89 -0.84 -7.36
CA SER A 71 -5.67 0.25 -6.78
C SER A 71 -7.16 0.13 -7.07
N GLY A 72 -7.52 -0.32 -8.27
CA GLY A 72 -8.92 -0.63 -8.63
C GLY A 72 -9.49 -1.77 -7.78
N ILE A 73 -8.74 -2.85 -7.59
CA ILE A 73 -9.14 -3.99 -6.73
C ILE A 73 -9.33 -3.52 -5.28
N LEU A 74 -8.39 -2.72 -4.74
CA LEU A 74 -8.49 -2.17 -3.39
C LEU A 74 -9.68 -1.21 -3.24
N GLY A 75 -10.05 -0.49 -4.30
CA GLY A 75 -11.27 0.32 -4.37
C GLY A 75 -12.54 -0.54 -4.31
N ILE A 76 -12.56 -1.69 -5.00
CA ILE A 76 -13.66 -2.66 -4.94
C ILE A 76 -13.80 -3.25 -3.54
N ILE A 77 -12.69 -3.55 -2.86
CA ILE A 77 -12.69 -4.00 -1.45
C ILE A 77 -13.31 -2.91 -0.56
N GLY A 78 -12.91 -1.64 -0.75
CA GLY A 78 -13.51 -0.51 -0.04
C GLY A 78 -15.00 -0.34 -0.30
N LEU A 79 -15.43 -0.58 -1.54
CA LEU A 79 -16.84 -0.56 -1.92
C LEU A 79 -17.65 -1.67 -1.25
N ALA A 80 -17.04 -2.83 -0.96
CA ALA A 80 -17.74 -3.94 -0.32
C ALA A 80 -18.18 -3.62 1.12
N ASP A 81 -17.42 -2.81 1.86
CA ASP A 81 -17.75 -2.42 3.25
C ASP A 81 -18.40 -1.01 3.36
N TRP A 82 -19.09 -0.56 2.32
CA TRP A 82 -19.73 0.75 2.28
C TRP A 82 -20.71 0.99 3.44
N GLU A 83 -21.42 -0.05 3.91
CA GLU A 83 -22.34 0.05 5.05
C GLU A 83 -21.58 0.34 6.35
N GLY A 84 -20.46 -0.34 6.60
CA GLY A 84 -19.61 -0.10 7.76
C GLY A 84 -19.13 1.36 7.80
N VAL A 85 -18.69 1.88 6.66
CA VAL A 85 -18.29 3.29 6.51
C VAL A 85 -19.45 4.24 6.84
N LEU A 86 -20.62 4.02 6.27
CA LEU A 86 -21.77 4.90 6.53
C LEU A 86 -22.25 4.81 7.99
N ARG A 87 -22.25 3.64 8.59
CA ARG A 87 -22.61 3.45 10.00
C ARG A 87 -21.65 4.23 10.92
N TYR A 88 -20.36 4.21 10.63
CA TYR A 88 -19.36 4.97 11.38
C TYR A 88 -19.62 6.48 11.32
N PHE A 89 -19.88 7.05 10.15
CA PHE A 89 -20.13 8.49 9.99
C PHE A 89 -21.52 8.96 10.49
N ASN A 90 -22.48 8.05 10.64
CA ASN A 90 -23.83 8.35 11.12
C ASN A 90 -24.12 7.67 12.48
N GLN A 91 -23.08 7.37 13.26
CA GLN A 91 -23.25 6.75 14.55
C GLN A 91 -23.98 7.67 15.55
N VAL A 92 -24.81 7.09 16.39
CA VAL A 92 -25.46 7.74 17.52
C VAL A 92 -25.04 7.04 18.80
N PRO A 93 -24.78 7.80 19.90
CA PRO A 93 -24.47 7.21 21.18
C PRO A 93 -25.66 6.43 21.73
N PHE A 94 -25.40 5.25 22.32
CA PHE A 94 -26.43 4.46 22.99
C PHE A 94 -26.75 4.99 24.41
N GLY A 95 -25.87 5.85 24.96
CA GLY A 95 -26.03 6.40 26.31
C GLY A 95 -25.80 5.37 27.43
N SER A 96 -25.21 4.25 27.09
CA SER A 96 -24.83 3.18 28.05
C SER A 96 -23.38 2.78 27.79
N ASN A 97 -22.56 2.73 28.84
CA ASN A 97 -21.15 2.43 28.76
C ASN A 97 -20.87 0.98 29.13
N ASP A 98 -19.85 0.42 28.51
CA ASP A 98 -19.27 -0.88 28.89
C ASP A 98 -18.61 -0.79 30.27
N PRO A 99 -18.85 -1.76 31.19
CA PRO A 99 -18.33 -1.73 32.53
C PRO A 99 -16.81 -1.95 32.65
N ILE A 100 -16.16 -2.44 31.59
CA ILE A 100 -14.71 -2.77 31.59
C ILE A 100 -13.88 -1.57 31.13
N PHE A 101 -14.25 -0.96 29.98
CA PHE A 101 -13.48 0.11 29.35
C PHE A 101 -14.15 1.47 29.46
N ASP A 102 -15.36 1.56 30.03
CA ASP A 102 -16.16 2.78 30.15
C ASP A 102 -16.42 3.49 28.81
N LEU A 103 -16.49 2.72 27.71
CA LEU A 103 -16.78 3.20 26.37
C LEU A 103 -18.27 2.99 26.05
N ASP A 104 -18.88 3.96 25.34
CA ASP A 104 -20.26 3.81 24.85
C ASP A 104 -20.39 2.57 23.98
N ILE A 105 -21.49 1.84 24.14
CA ILE A 105 -21.76 0.61 23.35
C ILE A 105 -21.71 0.90 21.84
N GLY A 106 -22.07 2.11 21.42
CA GLY A 106 -21.94 2.55 20.03
C GLY A 106 -20.54 2.44 19.45
N TYR A 107 -19.49 2.57 20.30
CA TYR A 107 -18.11 2.34 19.85
C TYR A 107 -17.90 0.92 19.32
N TYR A 108 -18.39 -0.09 20.02
CA TYR A 108 -18.23 -1.51 19.64
C TYR A 108 -19.04 -1.86 18.39
N VAL A 109 -20.20 -1.21 18.21
CA VAL A 109 -21.11 -1.51 17.09
C VAL A 109 -20.70 -0.78 15.81
N PHE A 110 -20.20 0.46 15.93
CA PHE A 110 -19.97 1.33 14.78
C PHE A 110 -18.49 1.61 14.53
N SER A 111 -17.75 2.01 15.58
CA SER A 111 -16.37 2.48 15.42
C SER A 111 -15.38 1.32 15.30
N LEU A 112 -15.50 0.31 16.14
CA LEU A 112 -14.56 -0.81 16.18
C LEU A 112 -14.53 -1.60 14.86
N PRO A 113 -15.67 -2.00 14.25
CA PRO A 113 -15.66 -2.69 12.95
C PRO A 113 -15.08 -1.82 11.82
N PHE A 114 -15.39 -0.52 11.82
CA PHE A 114 -14.85 0.41 10.83
C PHE A 114 -13.32 0.51 10.92
N TRP A 115 -12.76 0.70 12.11
CA TRP A 115 -11.31 0.78 12.29
C TRP A 115 -10.60 -0.53 12.00
N ASP A 116 -11.23 -1.67 12.29
CA ASP A 116 -10.70 -2.99 11.95
C ASP A 116 -10.64 -3.19 10.43
N PHE A 117 -11.68 -2.77 9.71
CA PHE A 117 -11.70 -2.76 8.24
C PHE A 117 -10.63 -1.82 7.66
N VAL A 118 -10.53 -0.58 8.15
CA VAL A 118 -9.51 0.39 7.68
C VAL A 118 -8.11 -0.16 7.88
N ARG A 119 -7.83 -0.75 9.05
CA ARG A 119 -6.56 -1.41 9.34
C ARG A 119 -6.25 -2.54 8.36
N PHE A 120 -7.21 -3.43 8.14
CA PHE A 120 -7.07 -4.55 7.20
C PHE A 120 -6.79 -4.04 5.77
N TRP A 121 -7.53 -3.04 5.33
CA TRP A 121 -7.36 -2.43 4.02
C TRP A 121 -5.98 -1.77 3.87
N LEU A 122 -5.51 -1.05 4.89
CA LEU A 122 -4.17 -0.45 4.91
C LEU A 122 -3.07 -1.52 4.88
N LEU A 123 -3.23 -2.64 5.60
CA LEU A 123 -2.31 -3.76 5.56
C LEU A 123 -2.19 -4.34 4.15
N LEU A 124 -3.30 -4.56 3.46
CA LEU A 124 -3.30 -5.03 2.07
C LEU A 124 -2.58 -4.02 1.15
N THR A 125 -2.84 -2.72 1.33
CA THR A 125 -2.24 -1.66 0.52
C THR A 125 -0.73 -1.58 0.73
N LEU A 126 -0.24 -1.63 1.99
CA LEU A 126 1.19 -1.62 2.28
C LEU A 126 1.88 -2.92 1.86
N ALA A 127 1.24 -4.07 2.02
CA ALA A 127 1.78 -5.34 1.55
C ALA A 127 1.93 -5.35 0.01
N ALA A 128 0.91 -4.89 -0.71
CA ALA A 128 0.97 -4.74 -2.16
C ALA A 128 2.08 -3.75 -2.59
N SER A 129 2.24 -2.62 -1.86
CA SER A 129 3.32 -1.66 -2.08
C SER A 129 4.69 -2.30 -1.86
N ALA A 130 4.86 -3.06 -0.78
CA ALA A 130 6.12 -3.73 -0.47
C ALA A 130 6.50 -4.75 -1.54
N ILE A 131 5.53 -5.53 -2.03
CA ILE A 131 5.73 -6.49 -3.12
C ILE A 131 6.13 -5.75 -4.41
N ALA A 132 5.36 -4.74 -4.82
CA ALA A 132 5.62 -3.98 -6.05
C ALA A 132 7.01 -3.30 -6.03
N VAL A 133 7.37 -2.65 -4.92
CA VAL A 133 8.66 -2.00 -4.71
C VAL A 133 9.81 -3.01 -4.73
N THR A 134 9.64 -4.16 -4.07
CA THR A 134 10.66 -5.22 -4.03
C THR A 134 10.90 -5.78 -5.42
N LEU A 135 9.83 -6.11 -6.17
CA LEU A 135 9.95 -6.60 -7.55
C LEU A 135 10.63 -5.57 -8.46
N TYR A 136 10.29 -4.28 -8.29
CA TYR A 136 10.93 -3.20 -9.05
C TYR A 136 12.43 -3.10 -8.73
N TYR A 137 12.83 -3.19 -7.46
CA TYR A 137 14.24 -3.19 -7.07
C TYR A 137 15.01 -4.42 -7.54
N LEU A 138 14.39 -5.61 -7.53
CA LEU A 138 14.99 -6.82 -8.08
C LEU A 138 15.27 -6.65 -9.57
N TYR A 139 14.29 -6.16 -10.32
CA TYR A 139 14.43 -5.90 -11.76
C TYR A 139 15.56 -4.88 -12.05
N ARG A 140 15.69 -3.83 -11.25
CA ARG A 140 16.71 -2.78 -11.41
C ARG A 140 18.11 -3.18 -10.89
N GLY A 141 18.33 -4.43 -10.52
CA GLY A 141 19.62 -4.89 -9.99
C GLY A 141 20.05 -4.20 -8.70
N ALA A 142 19.08 -3.79 -7.88
CA ALA A 142 19.38 -3.28 -6.55
C ALA A 142 19.76 -4.39 -5.57
N VAL A 143 19.55 -5.64 -5.95
CA VAL A 143 19.97 -6.85 -5.25
C VAL A 143 20.99 -7.57 -6.13
N ILE A 144 22.22 -7.70 -5.67
CA ILE A 144 23.32 -8.39 -6.35
C ILE A 144 23.59 -9.67 -5.59
N ILE A 145 23.51 -10.81 -6.26
CA ILE A 145 23.87 -12.11 -5.68
C ILE A 145 25.28 -12.44 -6.14
N GLU A 146 26.25 -12.36 -5.22
CA GLU A 146 27.64 -12.74 -5.44
C GLU A 146 27.96 -14.04 -4.70
N GLU A 147 29.05 -14.70 -5.07
CA GLU A 147 29.53 -15.94 -4.41
C GLU A 147 29.74 -15.77 -2.88
N ARG A 148 29.94 -14.53 -2.41
CA ARG A 148 30.12 -14.19 -1.00
C ARG A 148 28.84 -13.80 -0.25
N GLY A 149 27.66 -13.85 -0.93
CA GLY A 149 26.38 -13.52 -0.32
C GLY A 149 25.56 -12.50 -1.12
N MET A 150 24.38 -12.21 -0.61
CA MET A 150 23.44 -11.25 -1.20
C MET A 150 23.76 -9.83 -0.72
N GLN A 151 24.08 -8.94 -1.65
CA GLN A 151 24.27 -7.52 -1.37
C GLN A 151 23.03 -6.73 -1.80
N ILE A 152 22.42 -6.03 -0.86
CA ILE A 152 21.27 -5.15 -1.12
C ILE A 152 21.73 -3.70 -1.00
N LYS A 153 21.49 -2.90 -2.03
CA LYS A 153 21.81 -1.46 -2.00
C LYS A 153 21.04 -0.77 -0.87
N SER A 154 21.72 0.11 -0.12
CA SER A 154 21.20 0.73 1.12
C SER A 154 19.84 1.42 0.94
N TYR A 155 19.60 2.10 -0.19
CA TYR A 155 18.31 2.77 -0.45
C TYR A 155 17.16 1.78 -0.60
N ALA A 156 17.38 0.65 -1.30
CA ALA A 156 16.36 -0.38 -1.47
C ALA A 156 16.04 -1.04 -0.13
N ARG A 157 17.07 -1.38 0.64
CA ARG A 157 16.92 -1.93 1.99
C ARG A 157 16.13 -0.98 2.90
N ASN A 158 16.52 0.30 2.96
CA ASN A 158 15.88 1.28 3.83
C ASN A 158 14.41 1.50 3.46
N HIS A 159 14.08 1.55 2.15
CA HIS A 159 12.70 1.72 1.70
C HIS A 159 11.84 0.49 2.07
N VAL A 160 12.32 -0.72 1.79
CA VAL A 160 11.59 -1.95 2.13
C VAL A 160 11.46 -2.11 3.65
N CYS A 161 12.50 -1.78 4.43
CA CYS A 161 12.42 -1.76 5.89
C CYS A 161 11.39 -0.76 6.42
N LEU A 162 11.27 0.43 5.80
CA LEU A 162 10.26 1.42 6.18
C LEU A 162 8.84 0.91 5.94
N LEU A 163 8.60 0.27 4.78
CA LEU A 163 7.30 -0.37 4.49
C LEU A 163 7.01 -1.51 5.47
N GLY A 164 8.00 -2.34 5.78
CA GLY A 164 7.91 -3.37 6.80
C GLY A 164 7.56 -2.81 8.17
N ALA A 165 8.22 -1.73 8.59
CA ALA A 165 7.90 -1.05 9.85
C ALA A 165 6.45 -0.54 9.88
N GLY A 166 5.94 0.02 8.77
CA GLY A 166 4.54 0.40 8.64
C GLY A 166 3.57 -0.77 8.81
N ILE A 167 3.88 -1.92 8.22
CA ILE A 167 3.09 -3.15 8.37
C ILE A 167 3.09 -3.59 9.84
N PHE A 168 4.24 -3.61 10.52
CA PHE A 168 4.31 -3.98 11.95
C PHE A 168 3.54 -3.00 12.84
N LEU A 169 3.55 -1.70 12.55
CA LEU A 169 2.75 -0.71 13.28
C LEU A 169 1.25 -0.96 13.11
N LEU A 170 0.78 -1.30 11.90
CA LEU A 170 -0.61 -1.65 11.67
C LEU A 170 -1.00 -2.97 12.36
N MET A 171 -0.08 -3.95 12.44
CA MET A 171 -0.31 -5.17 13.22
C MET A 171 -0.41 -4.86 14.72
N ALA A 172 0.48 -4.03 15.25
CA ALA A 172 0.43 -3.59 16.65
C ALA A 172 -0.89 -2.85 16.97
N TRP A 173 -1.35 -2.00 16.05
CA TRP A 173 -2.66 -1.37 16.17
C TRP A 173 -3.80 -2.40 16.18
N GLY A 174 -3.69 -3.47 15.39
CA GLY A 174 -4.65 -4.57 15.43
C GLY A 174 -4.78 -5.22 16.80
N TYR A 175 -3.67 -5.54 17.46
CA TYR A 175 -3.69 -6.06 18.82
C TYR A 175 -4.40 -5.13 19.80
N ARG A 176 -4.26 -3.81 19.63
CA ARG A 176 -5.00 -2.85 20.45
C ARG A 176 -6.50 -2.90 20.16
N LEU A 177 -6.93 -3.04 18.90
CA LEU A 177 -8.36 -3.17 18.56
C LEU A 177 -8.94 -4.49 19.09
N ASP A 178 -8.15 -5.57 19.07
CA ASP A 178 -8.56 -6.89 19.56
C ASP A 178 -8.77 -6.92 21.07
N MET A 179 -8.17 -5.99 21.84
CA MET A 179 -8.45 -5.85 23.28
C MET A 179 -9.90 -5.44 23.56
N TYR A 180 -10.60 -4.86 22.61
CA TYR A 180 -11.99 -4.41 22.75
C TYR A 180 -13.01 -5.44 22.22
N LYS A 181 -12.56 -6.59 21.72
CA LYS A 181 -13.42 -7.68 21.25
C LYS A 181 -13.63 -8.73 22.34
#